data_bc31fa378f48677a80b227ec850a0343
#
_entry.id   bc31fa378f48677a80b227ec850a0343
#
_cell.length_a   1.000
_cell.length_b   1.000
_cell.length_c   1.000
_cell.angle_alpha   90.00
_cell.angle_beta   90.00
_cell.angle_gamma   90.00
#
_symmetry.space_group_name_H-M   'P 1'
#
loop_
_entity.id
_entity.type
_entity.pdbx_description
1 polymer ?
#
loop_
_entity_poly.entity_id
_entity_poly.type
_entity_poly.pdbx_seq_one_letter_code
_entity_poly.pdbx_strand_id
1 'polypeptide(L)'
;MTTFVLVGEAFTGGWLWDRVAERLRDAGAAVLPVTLDGDPGAGLGTHIGEVTAIVDGIDDPEVVLVGHAYGIHPVLGAADRRPDRVARVVYVAAGLPSDGDPALLLVRDETVRDRLGHDTAPLPAPRGEEWARWGSLAGLSAADLARLDRLAAPQPARTLTEPLRLGGAVERVPASAVMCTADGPGVDVVEMLVRTGPAHLRKLAGPGYAFFELPAGHWPMLTHPAELAALLLRSAAGEGRRLTLADDQPNYEEVEFLLETREFPYERHGRLDVYAPDGEGRRPAVLLVHGGPVDADRTPTPRETPFYRGYARHLAGLGVVGATVDHRLHALTDYARAADDLAEAVALLRAHPRTDPDRIALWIFSGGGLLAADWLAAPPPWLRCLALSYPVLGTPPGWETVPSRFRPVTAVAGAGPLPVVLVRAGREHPAFAATVEDFLTAAGEHGTDVEIVDVPEGRHGFEAFDRTDASRAAVTRAARAVLDRLGGAAAGPAR
;
A
#
# COMPACT_ATOMS: atom_id res chain seq x y z
N MET A 1 16.43 1.51 34.57
CA MET A 1 17.37 1.86 33.49
C MET A 1 16.76 1.27 32.23
N THR A 2 16.79 1.95 31.10
CA THR A 2 16.18 1.42 29.86
C THR A 2 17.16 0.50 29.17
N THR A 3 16.72 -0.70 28.78
CA THR A 3 17.52 -1.66 28.00
C THR A 3 17.02 -1.75 26.57
N PHE A 4 17.88 -1.47 25.60
CA PHE A 4 17.58 -1.60 24.17
C PHE A 4 18.07 -2.95 23.64
N VAL A 5 17.19 -3.69 22.98
CA VAL A 5 17.53 -4.91 22.22
C VAL A 5 17.42 -4.56 20.73
N LEU A 6 18.52 -4.63 20.00
CA LEU A 6 18.62 -4.12 18.63
C LEU A 6 18.77 -5.29 17.65
N VAL A 7 17.75 -5.50 16.81
CA VAL A 7 17.70 -6.59 15.82
C VAL A 7 17.79 -6.00 14.41
N GLY A 8 18.75 -6.51 13.62
CA GLY A 8 19.07 -5.96 12.29
C GLY A 8 18.28 -6.60 11.15
N GLU A 9 18.61 -6.15 9.95
CA GLU A 9 18.14 -6.68 8.65
C GLU A 9 18.62 -8.13 8.43
N ALA A 10 17.97 -8.83 7.51
CA ALA A 10 18.47 -10.10 6.97
C ALA A 10 19.95 -10.02 6.58
N PHE A 11 20.69 -11.10 6.69
CA PHE A 11 22.14 -11.21 6.45
C PHE A 11 23.03 -10.47 7.45
N THR A 12 22.47 -9.68 8.38
CA THR A 12 23.25 -8.84 9.30
C THR A 12 23.20 -9.38 10.72
N GLY A 13 24.01 -8.79 11.57
CA GLY A 13 24.08 -9.14 12.98
C GLY A 13 24.24 -7.91 13.87
N GLY A 14 24.51 -8.12 15.14
CA GLY A 14 24.67 -7.04 16.13
C GLY A 14 25.69 -5.97 15.74
N TRP A 15 26.71 -6.35 14.97
CA TRP A 15 27.73 -5.43 14.45
C TRP A 15 27.18 -4.26 13.63
N LEU A 16 25.98 -4.42 13.05
CA LEU A 16 25.30 -3.36 12.29
C LEU A 16 25.03 -2.14 13.17
N TRP A 17 24.79 -2.37 14.44
CA TRP A 17 24.37 -1.38 15.41
C TRP A 17 25.50 -0.73 16.22
N ASP A 18 26.78 -1.11 16.01
CA ASP A 18 27.91 -0.70 16.85
C ASP A 18 27.94 0.80 17.12
N ARG A 19 27.81 1.63 16.05
CA ARG A 19 27.83 3.10 16.17
C ARG A 19 26.65 3.67 16.95
N VAL A 20 25.49 3.08 16.84
CA VAL A 20 24.27 3.48 17.57
C VAL A 20 24.36 3.00 19.01
N ALA A 21 24.81 1.75 19.22
CA ALA A 21 24.96 1.17 20.56
C ALA A 21 25.95 1.93 21.43
N GLU A 22 27.06 2.41 20.87
CA GLU A 22 28.02 3.28 21.57
C GLU A 22 27.32 4.53 22.10
N ARG A 23 26.57 5.24 21.25
CA ARG A 23 25.87 6.48 21.63
C ARG A 23 24.76 6.27 22.67
N LEU A 24 24.04 5.15 22.56
CA LEU A 24 23.02 4.81 23.55
C LEU A 24 23.65 4.50 24.92
N ARG A 25 24.82 3.81 24.94
CA ARG A 25 25.57 3.55 26.18
C ARG A 25 26.13 4.83 26.78
N ASP A 26 26.65 5.75 25.95
CA ASP A 26 27.12 7.07 26.38
C ASP A 26 26.00 7.88 27.03
N ALA A 27 24.75 7.67 26.61
CA ALA A 27 23.55 8.25 27.19
C ALA A 27 23.04 7.51 28.45
N GLY A 28 23.74 6.46 28.91
CA GLY A 28 23.41 5.72 30.12
C GLY A 28 22.42 4.56 29.94
N ALA A 29 22.12 4.14 28.71
CA ALA A 29 21.26 3.00 28.44
C ALA A 29 22.04 1.67 28.42
N ALA A 30 21.41 0.57 28.81
CA ALA A 30 21.90 -0.76 28.49
C ALA A 30 21.55 -1.12 27.04
N VAL A 31 22.48 -1.77 26.32
CA VAL A 31 22.27 -2.04 24.88
C VAL A 31 22.78 -3.42 24.50
N LEU A 32 21.91 -4.22 23.91
CA LEU A 32 22.13 -5.56 23.44
C LEU A 32 21.89 -5.64 21.90
N PRO A 33 22.94 -5.42 21.09
CA PRO A 33 22.89 -5.71 19.66
C PRO A 33 22.84 -7.23 19.45
N VAL A 34 21.86 -7.70 18.66
CA VAL A 34 21.57 -9.13 18.49
C VAL A 34 22.11 -9.62 17.15
N THR A 35 22.80 -10.78 17.18
CA THR A 35 23.07 -11.60 15.99
C THR A 35 22.21 -12.84 16.11
N LEU A 36 21.28 -13.04 15.19
CA LEU A 36 20.37 -14.16 15.14
C LEU A 36 21.04 -15.40 14.52
N ASP A 37 20.50 -16.58 14.81
CA ASP A 37 21.04 -17.85 14.34
C ASP A 37 21.03 -17.96 12.80
N GLY A 38 22.20 -18.20 12.24
CA GLY A 38 22.39 -18.40 10.79
C GLY A 38 22.31 -19.87 10.35
N ASP A 39 21.91 -20.81 11.21
CA ASP A 39 21.77 -22.22 10.84
C ASP A 39 20.80 -22.35 9.64
N PRO A 40 21.17 -23.08 8.58
CA PRO A 40 20.31 -23.29 7.42
C PRO A 40 18.89 -23.82 7.73
N GLY A 41 18.73 -24.52 8.84
CA GLY A 41 17.45 -25.03 9.32
C GLY A 41 16.64 -24.05 10.17
N ALA A 42 17.21 -22.90 10.55
CA ALA A 42 16.51 -21.90 11.33
C ALA A 42 15.29 -21.34 10.57
N GLY A 43 14.19 -21.16 11.29
CA GLY A 43 12.98 -20.51 10.80
C GLY A 43 12.69 -19.23 11.57
N LEU A 44 11.64 -18.50 11.18
CA LEU A 44 11.21 -17.29 11.89
C LEU A 44 10.90 -17.61 13.36
N GLY A 45 10.29 -18.78 13.63
CA GLY A 45 10.02 -19.25 15.00
C GLY A 45 11.27 -19.40 15.86
N THR A 46 12.43 -19.78 15.28
CA THR A 46 13.74 -19.84 15.94
C THR A 46 14.18 -18.44 16.37
N HIS A 47 14.19 -17.49 15.45
CA HIS A 47 14.58 -16.11 15.72
C HIS A 47 13.68 -15.41 16.74
N ILE A 48 12.36 -15.67 16.69
CA ILE A 48 11.43 -15.20 17.74
C ILE A 48 11.81 -15.79 19.10
N GLY A 49 12.14 -17.08 19.14
CA GLY A 49 12.57 -17.76 20.37
C GLY A 49 13.83 -17.13 20.97
N GLU A 50 14.81 -16.81 20.16
CA GLU A 50 16.06 -16.16 20.59
C GLU A 50 15.82 -14.76 21.17
N VAL A 51 15.06 -13.91 20.47
CA VAL A 51 14.71 -12.56 20.98
C VAL A 51 13.90 -12.69 22.27
N THR A 52 12.99 -13.66 22.36
CA THR A 52 12.20 -13.93 23.59
C THR A 52 13.12 -14.32 24.75
N ALA A 53 14.09 -15.22 24.52
CA ALA A 53 15.05 -15.64 25.54
C ALA A 53 15.94 -14.48 26.03
N ILE A 54 16.31 -13.57 25.13
CA ILE A 54 17.04 -12.34 25.51
C ILE A 54 16.17 -11.48 26.42
N VAL A 55 14.90 -11.25 26.08
CA VAL A 55 13.95 -10.49 26.91
C VAL A 55 13.78 -11.14 28.30
N ASP A 56 13.66 -12.46 28.34
CA ASP A 56 13.52 -13.20 29.60
C ASP A 56 14.77 -13.08 30.50
N GLY A 57 15.94 -12.92 29.91
CA GLY A 57 17.21 -12.75 30.62
C GLY A 57 17.53 -11.32 31.11
N ILE A 58 16.68 -10.33 30.80
CA ILE A 58 16.90 -8.92 31.21
C ILE A 58 16.14 -8.68 32.53
N ASP A 59 16.84 -8.16 33.54
CA ASP A 59 16.20 -7.81 34.82
C ASP A 59 15.52 -6.45 34.82
N ASP A 60 15.86 -5.57 33.86
CA ASP A 60 15.28 -4.22 33.74
C ASP A 60 13.75 -4.30 33.43
N PRO A 61 12.95 -3.44 34.07
CA PRO A 61 11.51 -3.38 33.79
C PRO A 61 11.17 -2.69 32.47
N GLU A 62 12.10 -1.94 31.90
CA GLU A 62 11.90 -1.15 30.67
C GLU A 62 12.73 -1.71 29.52
N VAL A 63 12.23 -2.73 28.84
CA VAL A 63 12.85 -3.29 27.65
C VAL A 63 12.25 -2.64 26.40
N VAL A 64 13.11 -2.02 25.58
CA VAL A 64 12.73 -1.46 24.28
C VAL A 64 13.29 -2.38 23.19
N LEU A 65 12.40 -2.98 22.41
CA LEU A 65 12.76 -3.82 21.26
C LEU A 65 12.82 -2.98 20.00
N VAL A 66 13.93 -3.02 19.30
CA VAL A 66 14.14 -2.27 18.06
C VAL A 66 14.35 -3.26 16.92
N GLY A 67 13.48 -3.19 15.90
CA GLY A 67 13.56 -4.01 14.69
C GLY A 67 13.84 -3.15 13.44
N HIS A 68 14.93 -3.45 12.74
CA HIS A 68 15.26 -2.86 11.45
C HIS A 68 14.87 -3.85 10.34
N ALA A 69 14.01 -3.38 9.42
CA ALA A 69 13.55 -4.15 8.26
C ALA A 69 13.11 -5.58 8.66
N TYR A 70 13.81 -6.65 8.23
CA TYR A 70 13.52 -8.03 8.66
C TYR A 70 13.39 -8.18 10.17
N GLY A 71 14.27 -7.51 10.92
CA GLY A 71 14.35 -7.64 12.39
C GLY A 71 13.06 -7.29 13.11
N ILE A 72 12.12 -6.61 12.46
CA ILE A 72 10.82 -6.32 13.06
C ILE A 72 9.95 -7.58 13.28
N HIS A 73 10.08 -8.60 12.42
CA HIS A 73 9.31 -9.85 12.55
C HIS A 73 9.63 -10.60 13.84
N PRO A 74 10.90 -10.96 14.14
CA PRO A 74 11.23 -11.60 15.41
C PRO A 74 10.97 -10.71 16.62
N VAL A 75 11.12 -9.40 16.50
CA VAL A 75 10.80 -8.41 17.55
C VAL A 75 9.32 -8.44 17.89
N LEU A 76 8.42 -8.41 16.90
CA LEU A 76 6.96 -8.47 17.15
C LEU A 76 6.55 -9.80 17.77
N GLY A 77 7.08 -10.91 17.26
CA GLY A 77 6.80 -12.22 17.84
C GLY A 77 7.25 -12.35 19.31
N ALA A 78 8.39 -11.77 19.66
CA ALA A 78 8.88 -11.74 21.04
C ALA A 78 8.03 -10.81 21.94
N ALA A 79 7.66 -9.63 21.43
CA ALA A 79 6.78 -8.69 22.14
C ALA A 79 5.39 -9.29 22.38
N ASP A 80 4.85 -10.02 21.41
CA ASP A 80 3.57 -10.72 21.56
C ASP A 80 3.62 -11.83 22.63
N ARG A 81 4.74 -12.54 22.73
CA ARG A 81 4.97 -13.57 23.77
C ARG A 81 5.24 -12.98 25.16
N ARG A 82 5.77 -11.77 25.24
CA ARG A 82 6.18 -11.11 26.49
C ARG A 82 5.69 -9.65 26.58
N PRO A 83 4.38 -9.38 26.38
CA PRO A 83 3.86 -8.02 26.33
C PRO A 83 4.09 -7.24 27.61
N ASP A 84 4.12 -7.90 28.76
CA ASP A 84 4.31 -7.27 30.08
C ASP A 84 5.79 -6.97 30.39
N ARG A 85 6.73 -7.45 29.56
CA ARG A 85 8.18 -7.22 29.71
C ARG A 85 8.68 -6.17 28.73
N VAL A 86 7.93 -5.89 27.67
CA VAL A 86 8.32 -4.96 26.60
C VAL A 86 7.62 -3.62 26.81
N ALA A 87 8.39 -2.60 27.16
CA ALA A 87 7.89 -1.25 27.34
C ALA A 87 7.52 -0.59 25.99
N ARG A 88 8.23 -0.94 24.91
CA ARG A 88 7.99 -0.39 23.56
C ARG A 88 8.63 -1.23 22.47
N VAL A 89 7.96 -1.26 21.31
CA VAL A 89 8.54 -1.73 20.03
C VAL A 89 8.89 -0.51 19.16
N VAL A 90 10.08 -0.51 18.56
CA VAL A 90 10.52 0.54 17.64
C VAL A 90 10.81 -0.06 16.27
N TYR A 91 10.09 0.40 15.27
CA TYR A 91 10.28 0.08 13.86
C TYR A 91 11.30 1.04 13.26
N VAL A 92 12.33 0.55 12.59
CA VAL A 92 13.34 1.38 11.90
C VAL A 92 13.40 0.94 10.44
N ALA A 93 13.06 1.82 9.52
CA ALA A 93 13.01 1.51 8.09
C ALA A 93 12.32 0.15 7.81
N ALA A 94 11.24 -0.12 8.51
CA ALA A 94 10.53 -1.40 8.49
C ALA A 94 9.06 -1.21 8.09
N GLY A 95 8.49 -2.25 7.45
CA GLY A 95 7.04 -2.32 7.22
C GLY A 95 6.26 -2.57 8.51
N LEU A 96 4.94 -2.66 8.39
CA LEU A 96 4.01 -2.92 9.48
C LEU A 96 3.38 -4.32 9.29
N PRO A 97 4.12 -5.41 9.57
CA PRO A 97 3.59 -6.75 9.35
C PRO A 97 2.45 -7.08 10.33
N SER A 98 1.49 -7.82 9.81
CA SER A 98 0.34 -8.34 10.54
C SER A 98 0.49 -9.85 10.83
N ASP A 99 -0.43 -10.43 11.61
CA ASP A 99 -0.49 -11.87 11.77
C ASP A 99 -0.68 -12.56 10.41
N GLY A 100 0.12 -13.58 10.16
CA GLY A 100 0.12 -14.30 8.89
C GLY A 100 1.12 -13.79 7.86
N ASP A 101 1.67 -12.57 7.98
CA ASP A 101 2.59 -12.01 7.01
C ASP A 101 3.99 -12.64 7.11
N PRO A 102 4.54 -13.21 6.04
CA PRO A 102 5.95 -13.58 5.99
C PRO A 102 6.83 -12.35 5.74
N ALA A 103 8.06 -12.37 6.24
CA ALA A 103 9.02 -11.30 6.00
C ALA A 103 9.38 -11.12 4.51
N LEU A 104 9.11 -12.12 3.70
CA LEU A 104 9.22 -12.09 2.24
C LEU A 104 8.49 -10.88 1.62
N LEU A 105 7.38 -10.43 2.22
CA LEU A 105 6.62 -9.26 1.75
C LEU A 105 7.41 -7.94 1.87
N LEU A 106 8.48 -7.90 2.68
CA LEU A 106 9.37 -6.73 2.79
C LEU A 106 10.48 -6.71 1.74
N VAL A 107 10.71 -7.83 1.03
CA VAL A 107 11.74 -7.94 0.00
C VAL A 107 11.29 -7.18 -1.24
N ARG A 108 12.03 -6.14 -1.64
CA ARG A 108 11.66 -5.25 -2.77
C ARG A 108 11.83 -5.93 -4.13
N ASP A 109 12.84 -6.77 -4.29
CA ASP A 109 13.18 -7.42 -5.55
C ASP A 109 12.23 -8.59 -5.85
N GLU A 110 11.48 -8.48 -6.96
CA GLU A 110 10.51 -9.48 -7.40
C GLU A 110 11.17 -10.84 -7.70
N THR A 111 12.37 -10.83 -8.29
CA THR A 111 13.07 -12.07 -8.64
C THR A 111 13.56 -12.83 -7.41
N VAL A 112 13.88 -12.11 -6.33
CA VAL A 112 14.22 -12.71 -5.03
C VAL A 112 12.96 -13.31 -4.40
N ARG A 113 11.82 -12.61 -4.45
CA ARG A 113 10.55 -13.12 -3.92
C ARG A 113 10.11 -14.40 -4.64
N ASP A 114 10.16 -14.40 -5.98
CA ASP A 114 9.79 -15.56 -6.78
C ASP A 114 10.68 -16.77 -6.48
N ARG A 115 11.99 -16.55 -6.38
CA ARG A 115 12.93 -17.61 -6.01
C ARG A 115 12.59 -18.21 -4.66
N LEU A 116 12.34 -17.38 -3.63
CA LEU A 116 12.03 -17.82 -2.28
C LEU A 116 10.69 -18.56 -2.19
N GLY A 117 9.75 -18.30 -3.09
CA GLY A 117 8.48 -19.03 -3.19
C GLY A 117 8.65 -20.50 -3.61
N HIS A 118 9.81 -20.86 -4.18
CA HIS A 118 10.09 -22.19 -4.74
C HIS A 118 11.34 -22.89 -4.17
N ASP A 119 12.23 -22.15 -3.51
CA ASP A 119 13.51 -22.66 -3.03
C ASP A 119 13.65 -22.44 -1.50
N THR A 120 14.03 -23.49 -0.78
CA THR A 120 14.26 -23.48 0.67
C THR A 120 15.73 -23.35 1.05
N ALA A 121 16.64 -23.29 0.06
CA ALA A 121 18.06 -23.13 0.32
C ALA A 121 18.36 -21.75 0.94
N PRO A 122 19.35 -21.65 1.84
CA PRO A 122 19.75 -20.36 2.38
C PRO A 122 20.14 -19.39 1.28
N LEU A 123 19.76 -18.14 1.43
CA LEU A 123 20.16 -17.07 0.52
C LEU A 123 21.61 -16.68 0.78
N PRO A 124 22.45 -16.60 -0.24
CA PRO A 124 23.79 -16.06 -0.08
C PRO A 124 23.74 -14.59 0.30
N ALA A 125 24.67 -14.14 1.13
CA ALA A 125 24.76 -12.72 1.48
C ALA A 125 25.00 -11.87 0.22
N PRO A 126 24.27 -10.73 0.05
CA PRO A 126 24.46 -9.80 -1.06
C PRO A 126 25.87 -9.23 -1.08
N ARG A 127 26.34 -8.77 -2.25
CA ARG A 127 27.65 -8.14 -2.47
C ARG A 127 27.50 -6.89 -3.31
N GLY A 128 28.22 -5.84 -2.94
CA GLY A 128 28.25 -4.59 -3.69
C GLY A 128 26.85 -4.03 -3.96
N GLU A 129 26.52 -3.83 -5.22
CA GLU A 129 25.22 -3.27 -5.64
C GLU A 129 24.03 -4.21 -5.40
N GLU A 130 24.25 -5.50 -5.15
CA GLU A 130 23.15 -6.43 -4.85
C GLU A 130 22.40 -6.05 -3.57
N TRP A 131 23.02 -5.32 -2.66
CA TRP A 131 22.35 -4.78 -1.47
C TRP A 131 21.18 -3.87 -1.81
N ALA A 132 21.15 -3.25 -3.00
CA ALA A 132 20.03 -2.43 -3.47
C ALA A 132 18.71 -3.21 -3.58
N ARG A 133 18.76 -4.54 -3.70
CA ARG A 133 17.58 -5.41 -3.71
C ARG A 133 16.89 -5.50 -2.33
N TRP A 134 17.62 -5.17 -1.27
CA TRP A 134 17.15 -5.24 0.12
C TRP A 134 16.81 -3.86 0.69
N GLY A 135 17.45 -2.84 0.19
CA GLY A 135 17.19 -1.46 0.58
C GLY A 135 18.08 -0.48 -0.18
N SER A 136 17.69 0.78 -0.20
CA SER A 136 18.46 1.82 -0.89
C SER A 136 19.87 1.96 -0.32
N LEU A 137 20.83 2.12 -1.21
CA LEU A 137 22.25 2.40 -0.86
C LEU A 137 22.51 3.89 -0.67
N ALA A 138 21.49 4.73 -0.73
CA ALA A 138 21.62 6.19 -0.60
C ALA A 138 22.28 6.56 0.73
N GLY A 139 23.33 7.36 0.65
CA GLY A 139 24.09 7.84 1.81
C GLY A 139 25.15 6.86 2.36
N LEU A 140 25.21 5.62 1.87
CA LEU A 140 26.29 4.69 2.27
C LEU A 140 27.63 5.13 1.67
N SER A 141 28.68 5.16 2.50
CA SER A 141 30.04 5.30 2.01
C SER A 141 30.56 3.97 1.44
N ALA A 142 31.61 4.05 0.60
CA ALA A 142 32.30 2.84 0.13
C ALA A 142 32.84 1.95 1.28
N ALA A 143 33.19 2.58 2.40
CA ALA A 143 33.65 1.86 3.59
C ALA A 143 32.50 1.12 4.30
N ASP A 144 31.30 1.72 4.35
CA ASP A 144 30.10 1.10 4.91
C ASP A 144 29.65 -0.07 4.04
N LEU A 145 29.66 0.07 2.73
CA LEU A 145 29.34 -1.01 1.79
C LEU A 145 30.33 -2.17 1.92
N ALA A 146 31.65 -1.87 1.96
CA ALA A 146 32.67 -2.89 2.19
C ALA A 146 32.52 -3.58 3.57
N ARG A 147 32.01 -2.89 4.57
CA ARG A 147 31.69 -3.46 5.88
C ARG A 147 30.49 -4.43 5.79
N LEU A 148 29.40 -4.06 5.11
CA LEU A 148 28.28 -4.93 4.80
C LEU A 148 28.78 -6.19 4.10
N ASP A 149 29.51 -6.06 3.01
CA ASP A 149 30.06 -7.17 2.25
C ASP A 149 30.93 -8.13 3.07
N ARG A 150 31.74 -7.60 3.99
CA ARG A 150 32.64 -8.41 4.79
C ARG A 150 31.97 -9.16 5.91
N LEU A 151 30.95 -8.56 6.55
CA LEU A 151 30.37 -9.07 7.80
C LEU A 151 29.02 -9.78 7.60
N ALA A 152 28.40 -9.64 6.42
CA ALA A 152 27.17 -10.30 6.11
C ALA A 152 27.31 -11.83 6.05
N ALA A 153 26.31 -12.53 6.58
CA ALA A 153 26.18 -13.98 6.57
C ALA A 153 25.00 -14.42 5.71
N PRO A 154 24.98 -15.67 5.20
CA PRO A 154 23.82 -16.22 4.53
C PRO A 154 22.57 -16.16 5.41
N GLN A 155 21.40 -15.95 4.79
CA GLN A 155 20.11 -15.90 5.48
C GLN A 155 19.34 -17.20 5.26
N PRO A 156 18.90 -17.90 6.33
CA PRO A 156 18.04 -19.06 6.18
C PRO A 156 16.72 -18.68 5.52
N ALA A 157 16.33 -19.37 4.43
CA ALA A 157 15.16 -19.01 3.65
C ALA A 157 13.85 -19.05 4.46
N ARG A 158 13.70 -20.02 5.37
CA ARG A 158 12.52 -20.17 6.22
C ARG A 158 12.28 -18.98 7.14
N THR A 159 13.29 -18.23 7.51
CA THR A 159 13.15 -17.00 8.30
C THR A 159 12.37 -15.92 7.57
N LEU A 160 12.44 -15.92 6.22
CA LEU A 160 11.74 -14.97 5.35
C LEU A 160 10.37 -15.50 4.87
N THR A 161 10.24 -16.82 4.71
CA THR A 161 9.03 -17.43 4.12
C THR A 161 8.01 -17.93 5.13
N GLU A 162 8.41 -18.22 6.36
CA GLU A 162 7.47 -18.59 7.42
C GLU A 162 6.60 -17.39 7.82
N PRO A 163 5.27 -17.60 7.93
CA PRO A 163 4.37 -16.54 8.34
C PRO A 163 4.58 -16.17 9.81
N LEU A 164 4.58 -14.87 10.09
CA LEU A 164 4.54 -14.35 11.46
C LEU A 164 3.26 -14.83 12.15
N ARG A 165 3.37 -15.27 13.39
CA ARG A 165 2.23 -15.71 14.19
C ARG A 165 2.13 -14.86 15.45
N LEU A 166 1.05 -14.09 15.52
CA LEU A 166 0.74 -13.18 16.62
C LEU A 166 -0.56 -13.60 17.31
N GLY A 167 -0.57 -13.62 18.62
CA GLY A 167 -1.77 -13.85 19.43
C GLY A 167 -2.57 -12.56 19.73
N GLY A 168 -2.11 -11.41 19.22
CA GLY A 168 -2.73 -10.10 19.42
C GLY A 168 -2.30 -9.40 20.71
N ALA A 169 -1.44 -10.01 21.52
CA ALA A 169 -0.98 -9.40 22.77
C ALA A 169 -0.05 -8.19 22.53
N VAL A 170 0.70 -8.20 21.44
CA VAL A 170 1.58 -7.09 21.01
C VAL A 170 0.82 -5.80 20.76
N GLU A 171 -0.48 -5.82 20.47
CA GLU A 171 -1.29 -4.63 20.23
C GLU A 171 -1.43 -3.73 21.48
N ARG A 172 -1.18 -4.28 22.66
CA ARG A 172 -1.15 -3.53 23.92
C ARG A 172 0.20 -2.85 24.18
N VAL A 173 1.25 -3.26 23.45
CA VAL A 173 2.60 -2.72 23.63
C VAL A 173 2.72 -1.42 22.84
N PRO A 174 3.12 -0.31 23.48
CA PRO A 174 3.38 0.95 22.79
C PRO A 174 4.39 0.77 21.66
N ALA A 175 4.20 1.47 20.55
CA ALA A 175 5.06 1.36 19.38
C ALA A 175 5.51 2.74 18.88
N SER A 176 6.68 2.78 18.28
CA SER A 176 7.17 3.94 17.54
C SER A 176 7.74 3.53 16.19
N ALA A 177 7.61 4.38 15.18
CA ALA A 177 8.20 4.16 13.88
C ALA A 177 9.17 5.29 13.53
N VAL A 178 10.41 4.94 13.16
CA VAL A 178 11.39 5.85 12.57
C VAL A 178 11.33 5.67 11.06
N MET A 179 10.66 6.61 10.40
CA MET A 179 10.47 6.66 8.96
C MET A 179 11.71 7.24 8.30
N CYS A 180 12.36 6.47 7.42
CA CYS A 180 13.54 6.90 6.68
C CYS A 180 13.09 7.53 5.36
N THR A 181 13.09 8.88 5.29
CA THR A 181 12.38 9.64 4.25
C THR A 181 13.20 9.96 3.01
N ALA A 182 14.50 9.59 2.96
CA ALA A 182 15.29 9.82 1.75
C ALA A 182 14.90 8.87 0.59
N ASP A 183 14.30 7.71 0.89
CA ASP A 183 13.87 6.70 -0.08
C ASP A 183 12.60 5.94 0.34
N GLY A 184 11.94 6.40 1.37
CA GLY A 184 10.72 5.80 1.92
C GLY A 184 9.62 6.84 2.18
N PRO A 185 8.42 6.38 2.56
CA PRO A 185 7.31 7.27 2.85
C PRO A 185 7.57 8.11 4.12
N GLY A 186 7.06 9.34 4.13
CA GLY A 186 6.99 10.18 5.31
C GLY A 186 5.76 9.86 6.18
N VAL A 187 5.65 10.54 7.32
CA VAL A 187 4.52 10.38 8.25
C VAL A 187 3.20 10.86 7.62
N ASP A 188 3.26 11.81 6.70
CA ASP A 188 2.11 12.29 5.93
C ASP A 188 1.49 11.21 5.03
N VAL A 189 2.31 10.33 4.43
CA VAL A 189 1.83 9.14 3.70
C VAL A 189 1.10 8.19 4.64
N VAL A 190 1.66 7.92 5.82
CA VAL A 190 1.01 7.07 6.83
C VAL A 190 -0.31 7.69 7.27
N GLU A 191 -0.34 9.00 7.51
CA GLU A 191 -1.56 9.72 7.88
C GLU A 191 -2.64 9.61 6.79
N MET A 192 -2.26 9.73 5.53
CA MET A 192 -3.18 9.52 4.41
C MET A 192 -3.70 8.07 4.37
N LEU A 193 -2.82 7.07 4.51
CA LEU A 193 -3.22 5.66 4.52
C LEU A 193 -4.13 5.31 5.69
N VAL A 194 -3.94 5.92 6.85
CA VAL A 194 -4.83 5.79 8.02
C VAL A 194 -6.23 6.33 7.71
N ARG A 195 -6.31 7.37 6.88
CA ARG A 195 -7.58 8.02 6.50
C ARG A 195 -8.32 7.27 5.40
N THR A 196 -7.61 6.79 4.38
CA THR A 196 -8.20 6.30 3.13
C THR A 196 -7.94 4.81 2.87
N GLY A 197 -7.01 4.22 3.59
CA GLY A 197 -6.58 2.84 3.43
C GLY A 197 -7.40 1.84 4.25
N PRO A 198 -6.88 0.61 4.35
CA PRO A 198 -7.50 -0.47 5.09
C PRO A 198 -7.80 -0.13 6.56
N ALA A 199 -8.90 -0.64 7.09
CA ALA A 199 -9.39 -0.30 8.43
C ALA A 199 -8.38 -0.65 9.53
N HIS A 200 -7.59 -1.73 9.36
CA HIS A 200 -6.56 -2.13 10.31
C HIS A 200 -5.47 -1.06 10.52
N LEU A 201 -5.24 -0.15 9.55
CA LEU A 201 -4.28 0.94 9.70
C LEU A 201 -4.77 2.04 10.64
N ARG A 202 -6.08 2.12 10.94
CA ARG A 202 -6.63 3.13 11.87
C ARG A 202 -6.04 3.04 13.27
N LYS A 203 -5.57 1.84 13.68
CA LYS A 203 -4.87 1.67 14.97
C LYS A 203 -3.63 2.53 15.10
N LEU A 204 -2.99 2.92 13.98
CA LEU A 204 -1.82 3.79 13.96
C LEU A 204 -2.10 5.22 14.42
N ALA A 205 -3.36 5.66 14.41
CA ALA A 205 -3.79 6.91 15.02
C ALA A 205 -4.13 6.77 16.52
N GLY A 206 -4.00 5.56 17.07
CA GLY A 206 -4.21 5.32 18.50
C GLY A 206 -3.10 5.90 19.38
N PRO A 207 -3.36 6.09 20.66
CA PRO A 207 -2.41 6.72 21.61
C PRO A 207 -1.13 5.89 21.83
N GLY A 208 -1.15 4.62 21.47
CA GLY A 208 0.00 3.72 21.58
C GLY A 208 1.09 3.94 20.51
N TYR A 209 0.78 4.66 19.43
CA TYR A 209 1.70 4.83 18.30
C TYR A 209 2.29 6.23 18.24
N ALA A 210 3.60 6.31 17.92
CA ALA A 210 4.31 7.56 17.70
C ALA A 210 5.24 7.45 16.48
N PHE A 211 5.47 8.55 15.77
CA PHE A 211 6.22 8.58 14.54
C PHE A 211 7.35 9.60 14.61
N PHE A 212 8.46 9.26 13.97
CA PHE A 212 9.61 10.12 13.76
C PHE A 212 10.01 10.06 12.29
N GLU A 213 10.53 11.16 11.76
CA GLU A 213 11.14 11.20 10.44
C GLU A 213 12.63 11.39 10.56
N LEU A 214 13.38 10.66 9.76
CA LEU A 214 14.81 10.77 9.63
C LEU A 214 15.14 10.88 8.13
N PRO A 215 15.80 11.95 7.66
CA PRO A 215 16.16 12.13 6.25
C PRO A 215 17.35 11.24 5.86
N ALA A 216 17.22 9.95 6.08
CA ALA A 216 18.17 8.89 5.80
C ALA A 216 17.57 7.86 4.85
N GLY A 217 18.43 7.11 4.16
CA GLY A 217 18.04 5.91 3.42
C GLY A 217 17.82 4.70 4.32
N HIS A 218 17.79 3.51 3.70
CA HIS A 218 17.49 2.25 4.38
C HIS A 218 18.43 1.90 5.55
N TRP A 219 19.68 2.42 5.55
CA TRP A 219 20.73 2.07 6.52
C TRP A 219 21.06 3.22 7.50
N PRO A 220 20.08 3.74 8.27
CA PRO A 220 20.30 4.91 9.14
C PRO A 220 21.34 4.64 10.24
N MET A 221 21.51 3.40 10.70
CA MET A 221 22.48 3.03 11.72
C MET A 221 23.93 3.17 11.23
N LEU A 222 24.16 3.18 9.91
CA LEU A 222 25.47 3.42 9.31
C LEU A 222 25.64 4.89 8.90
N THR A 223 24.61 5.50 8.34
CA THR A 223 24.64 6.84 7.73
C THR A 223 24.34 7.97 8.72
N HIS A 224 23.43 7.75 9.68
CA HIS A 224 22.95 8.74 10.66
C HIS A 224 22.90 8.18 12.10
N PRO A 225 23.98 7.57 12.61
CA PRO A 225 23.96 6.84 13.88
C PRO A 225 23.65 7.73 15.09
N ALA A 226 24.03 9.01 15.06
CA ALA A 226 23.80 9.93 16.16
C ALA A 226 22.31 10.34 16.24
N GLU A 227 21.75 10.71 15.10
CA GLU A 227 20.35 11.09 14.97
C GLU A 227 19.43 9.91 15.29
N LEU A 228 19.76 8.71 14.80
CA LEU A 228 19.02 7.50 15.11
C LEU A 228 19.05 7.19 16.61
N ALA A 229 20.21 7.24 17.25
CA ALA A 229 20.32 7.02 18.70
C ALA A 229 19.46 8.03 19.49
N ALA A 230 19.48 9.30 19.10
CA ALA A 230 18.65 10.33 19.74
C ALA A 230 17.14 10.02 19.55
N LEU A 231 16.70 9.57 18.37
CA LEU A 231 15.31 9.17 18.13
C LEU A 231 14.91 7.94 18.94
N LEU A 232 15.80 6.95 19.09
CA LEU A 232 15.54 5.78 19.94
C LEU A 232 15.36 6.16 21.41
N LEU A 233 16.17 7.07 21.95
CA LEU A 233 16.02 7.58 23.30
C LEU A 233 14.68 8.33 23.48
N ARG A 234 14.33 9.19 22.53
CA ARG A 234 13.04 9.88 22.52
C ARG A 234 11.86 8.93 22.41
N SER A 235 12.00 7.88 21.59
CA SER A 235 11.02 6.78 21.49
C SER A 235 10.80 6.13 22.85
N ALA A 236 11.87 5.76 23.55
CA ALA A 236 11.79 5.16 24.89
C ALA A 236 11.07 6.09 25.89
N ALA A 237 11.29 7.42 25.78
CA ALA A 237 10.58 8.43 26.57
C ALA A 237 9.09 8.61 26.17
N GLY A 238 8.60 7.90 25.15
CA GLY A 238 7.22 8.01 24.69
C GLY A 238 6.91 9.25 23.85
N GLU A 239 7.95 9.94 23.38
CA GLU A 239 7.83 11.08 22.47
C GLU A 239 7.53 10.66 21.03
N GLY A 240 7.30 11.64 20.17
CA GLY A 240 7.06 11.50 18.74
C GLY A 240 5.75 12.13 18.29
N ARG A 241 5.62 12.32 16.96
CA ARG A 241 4.37 12.79 16.34
C ARG A 241 3.32 11.72 16.47
N ARG A 242 2.13 12.07 16.96
CA ARG A 242 0.97 11.20 16.98
C ARG A 242 0.05 11.58 15.84
N LEU A 243 -0.55 10.58 15.17
CA LEU A 243 -1.57 10.83 14.18
C LEU A 243 -2.90 11.08 14.91
N THR A 244 -3.65 12.04 14.41
CA THR A 244 -5.01 12.33 14.88
C THR A 244 -5.96 12.12 13.71
N LEU A 245 -6.91 11.21 13.87
CA LEU A 245 -8.09 11.21 13.00
C LEU A 245 -8.96 12.37 13.47
N ALA A 246 -9.36 13.25 12.56
CA ALA A 246 -10.37 14.24 12.87
C ALA A 246 -11.68 13.52 13.21
N ASP A 247 -12.35 13.91 14.30
CA ASP A 247 -13.60 13.28 14.77
C ASP A 247 -14.75 13.35 13.75
N ASP A 248 -14.63 14.23 12.75
CA ASP A 248 -15.61 14.46 11.69
C ASP A 248 -15.30 13.72 10.37
N GLN A 249 -14.28 12.86 10.34
CA GLN A 249 -14.01 12.08 9.12
C GLN A 249 -15.07 11.01 8.91
N PRO A 250 -15.76 11.04 7.77
CA PRO A 250 -16.76 10.04 7.48
C PRO A 250 -16.11 8.65 7.38
N ASN A 251 -16.79 7.66 7.94
CA ASN A 251 -16.42 6.28 7.68
C ASN A 251 -16.61 5.99 6.19
N TYR A 252 -15.53 5.74 5.46
CA TYR A 252 -15.58 5.49 4.01
C TYR A 252 -16.53 4.33 3.63
N GLU A 253 -16.80 3.43 4.56
CA GLU A 253 -17.74 2.32 4.37
C GLU A 253 -19.20 2.75 4.34
N GLU A 254 -19.51 3.87 4.99
CA GLU A 254 -20.86 4.41 5.15
C GLU A 254 -21.12 5.65 4.29
N VAL A 255 -20.08 6.13 3.59
CA VAL A 255 -20.21 7.35 2.77
C VAL A 255 -21.17 7.13 1.62
N GLU A 256 -22.24 7.91 1.61
CA GLU A 256 -23.18 7.96 0.51
C GLU A 256 -22.50 8.58 -0.74
N PHE A 257 -22.93 8.13 -1.90
CA PHE A 257 -22.52 8.74 -3.16
C PHE A 257 -22.87 10.24 -3.19
N LEU A 258 -22.04 11.01 -3.86
CA LEU A 258 -22.10 12.49 -3.83
C LEU A 258 -23.36 13.08 -4.50
N LEU A 259 -23.88 12.41 -5.55
CA LEU A 259 -25.06 12.82 -6.29
C LEU A 259 -26.30 12.03 -5.86
N GLU A 260 -27.45 12.66 -5.94
CA GLU A 260 -28.71 11.94 -5.74
C GLU A 260 -28.94 10.91 -6.84
N THR A 261 -29.34 9.71 -6.45
CA THR A 261 -29.62 8.61 -7.36
C THR A 261 -30.94 7.95 -6.99
N ARG A 262 -31.68 7.49 -7.97
CA ARG A 262 -32.84 6.61 -7.71
C ARG A 262 -32.34 5.17 -7.50
N GLU A 263 -33.22 4.36 -6.89
CA GLU A 263 -32.97 2.94 -6.74
C GLU A 263 -33.04 2.22 -8.09
N PHE A 264 -32.10 1.30 -8.30
CA PHE A 264 -32.11 0.34 -9.39
C PHE A 264 -31.86 -1.04 -8.80
N PRO A 265 -32.62 -2.08 -9.21
CA PRO A 265 -32.28 -3.46 -8.86
C PRO A 265 -30.94 -3.83 -9.49
N TYR A 266 -30.25 -4.76 -8.85
CA TYR A 266 -29.01 -5.30 -9.38
C TYR A 266 -29.05 -6.82 -9.46
N GLU A 267 -28.29 -7.35 -10.40
CA GLU A 267 -28.03 -8.78 -10.53
C GLU A 267 -26.61 -9.08 -10.09
N ARG A 268 -26.44 -10.13 -9.27
CA ARG A 268 -25.13 -10.54 -8.74
C ARG A 268 -24.61 -11.75 -9.49
N HIS A 269 -23.40 -11.63 -10.06
CA HIS A 269 -22.68 -12.68 -10.78
C HIS A 269 -21.27 -12.84 -10.19
N GLY A 270 -21.09 -13.75 -9.25
CA GLY A 270 -19.85 -13.92 -8.53
C GLY A 270 -19.39 -12.62 -7.83
N ARG A 271 -18.28 -12.04 -8.28
CA ARG A 271 -17.72 -10.78 -7.73
C ARG A 271 -18.28 -9.52 -8.38
N LEU A 272 -19.17 -9.65 -9.36
CA LEU A 272 -19.75 -8.57 -10.15
C LEU A 272 -21.19 -8.32 -9.74
N ASP A 273 -21.59 -7.06 -9.51
CA ASP A 273 -22.97 -6.61 -9.40
C ASP A 273 -23.29 -5.71 -10.60
N VAL A 274 -24.41 -5.98 -11.28
CA VAL A 274 -24.82 -5.29 -12.51
C VAL A 274 -26.13 -4.53 -12.29
N TYR A 275 -26.13 -3.24 -12.57
CA TYR A 275 -27.27 -2.33 -12.48
C TYR A 275 -27.68 -1.92 -13.90
N ALA A 276 -28.76 -2.49 -14.39
CA ALA A 276 -29.26 -2.19 -15.73
C ALA A 276 -30.23 -1.00 -15.73
N PRO A 277 -30.16 -0.10 -16.74
CA PRO A 277 -31.18 0.95 -16.90
C PRO A 277 -32.56 0.37 -17.24
N ASP A 278 -33.58 1.14 -17.08
CA ASP A 278 -34.93 0.73 -17.47
C ASP A 278 -35.08 0.44 -18.97
N GLY A 279 -36.12 -0.28 -19.34
CA GLY A 279 -36.40 -0.70 -20.71
C GLY A 279 -35.64 -1.95 -21.12
N GLU A 280 -35.81 -2.37 -22.35
CA GLU A 280 -35.23 -3.57 -22.92
C GLU A 280 -34.01 -3.25 -23.81
N GLY A 281 -33.29 -4.29 -24.20
CA GLY A 281 -32.14 -4.21 -25.11
C GLY A 281 -30.80 -3.97 -24.46
N ARG A 282 -29.75 -4.15 -25.26
CA ARG A 282 -28.35 -3.97 -24.83
C ARG A 282 -27.97 -2.51 -24.73
N ARG A 283 -27.18 -2.17 -23.72
CA ARG A 283 -26.67 -0.82 -23.47
C ARG A 283 -25.15 -0.85 -23.31
N PRO A 284 -24.45 0.23 -23.61
CA PRO A 284 -23.08 0.39 -23.19
C PRO A 284 -22.93 0.17 -21.69
N ALA A 285 -21.75 -0.23 -21.24
CA ALA A 285 -21.52 -0.49 -19.82
C ALA A 285 -20.30 0.24 -19.29
N VAL A 286 -20.33 0.57 -17.99
CA VAL A 286 -19.21 1.09 -17.23
C VAL A 286 -18.97 0.18 -16.04
N LEU A 287 -17.78 -0.41 -15.96
CA LEU A 287 -17.34 -1.20 -14.82
C LEU A 287 -16.54 -0.33 -13.86
N LEU A 288 -17.05 -0.17 -12.65
CA LEU A 288 -16.39 0.54 -11.54
C LEU A 288 -15.45 -0.41 -10.83
N VAL A 289 -14.17 -0.05 -10.76
CA VAL A 289 -13.08 -0.83 -10.18
C VAL A 289 -12.54 -0.07 -8.97
N HIS A 290 -12.77 -0.61 -7.78
CA HIS A 290 -12.39 0.08 -6.54
C HIS A 290 -10.89 0.23 -6.36
N GLY A 291 -10.49 1.14 -5.48
CA GLY A 291 -9.10 1.31 -5.03
C GLY A 291 -8.65 0.16 -4.13
N GLY A 292 -7.47 0.29 -3.58
CA GLY A 292 -6.91 -0.69 -2.65
C GLY A 292 -5.44 -0.38 -2.32
N PRO A 293 -4.83 -1.21 -1.48
CA PRO A 293 -5.33 -2.47 -0.87
C PRO A 293 -6.52 -2.29 0.08
N VAL A 294 -7.36 -3.36 0.18
CA VAL A 294 -8.55 -3.43 1.04
C VAL A 294 -8.49 -4.72 1.85
N ASP A 295 -8.83 -4.67 3.13
CA ASP A 295 -8.81 -5.85 4.01
C ASP A 295 -9.66 -6.99 3.43
N ALA A 296 -9.16 -8.23 3.53
CA ALA A 296 -9.82 -9.40 2.96
C ALA A 296 -11.16 -9.74 3.62
N ASP A 297 -11.31 -9.37 4.89
CA ASP A 297 -12.50 -9.60 5.73
C ASP A 297 -13.42 -8.37 5.83
N ARG A 298 -13.12 -7.33 5.05
CA ARG A 298 -13.89 -6.09 5.08
C ARG A 298 -15.36 -6.33 4.76
N THR A 299 -16.23 -5.79 5.60
CA THR A 299 -17.68 -5.79 5.43
C THR A 299 -18.25 -4.40 5.79
N PRO A 300 -19.03 -3.75 4.89
CA PRO A 300 -19.39 -4.17 3.54
C PRO A 300 -18.18 -4.24 2.61
N THR A 301 -18.24 -5.12 1.59
CA THR A 301 -17.22 -5.14 0.53
C THR A 301 -17.29 -3.86 -0.32
N PRO A 302 -16.24 -3.45 -1.05
CA PRO A 302 -16.27 -2.20 -1.82
C PRO A 302 -17.50 -2.05 -2.72
N ARG A 303 -17.90 -3.09 -3.48
CA ARG A 303 -19.09 -3.05 -4.34
C ARG A 303 -20.40 -2.85 -3.57
N GLU A 304 -20.42 -3.20 -2.28
CA GLU A 304 -21.61 -3.11 -1.43
C GLU A 304 -21.72 -1.76 -0.70
N THR A 305 -20.65 -0.95 -0.72
CA THR A 305 -20.67 0.38 -0.11
C THR A 305 -21.69 1.31 -0.80
N PRO A 306 -22.34 2.21 -0.07
CA PRO A 306 -23.24 3.20 -0.65
C PRO A 306 -22.58 4.03 -1.76
N PHE A 307 -21.28 4.29 -1.63
CA PHE A 307 -20.47 5.01 -2.61
C PHE A 307 -20.48 4.34 -3.99
N TYR A 308 -20.01 3.10 -4.12
CA TYR A 308 -19.94 2.40 -5.41
C TYR A 308 -21.31 2.02 -5.94
N ARG A 309 -22.25 1.63 -5.07
CA ARG A 309 -23.66 1.39 -5.45
C ARG A 309 -24.30 2.65 -6.02
N GLY A 310 -24.04 3.81 -5.41
CA GLY A 310 -24.53 5.11 -5.88
C GLY A 310 -23.96 5.47 -7.25
N TYR A 311 -22.68 5.27 -7.48
CA TYR A 311 -22.06 5.45 -8.79
C TYR A 311 -22.72 4.56 -9.87
N ALA A 312 -22.88 3.26 -9.59
CA ALA A 312 -23.49 2.34 -10.54
C ALA A 312 -24.95 2.70 -10.86
N ARG A 313 -25.73 3.11 -9.85
CA ARG A 313 -27.11 3.62 -10.00
C ARG A 313 -27.16 4.92 -10.79
N HIS A 314 -26.21 5.83 -10.55
CA HIS A 314 -26.09 7.07 -11.32
C HIS A 314 -25.91 6.77 -12.81
N LEU A 315 -25.00 5.87 -13.16
CA LEU A 315 -24.76 5.43 -14.52
C LEU A 315 -26.00 4.77 -15.15
N ALA A 316 -26.70 3.91 -14.38
CA ALA A 316 -27.95 3.31 -14.83
C ALA A 316 -29.03 4.39 -15.08
N GLY A 317 -29.11 5.42 -14.25
CA GLY A 317 -29.95 6.59 -14.45
C GLY A 317 -29.63 7.40 -15.70
N LEU A 318 -28.38 7.37 -16.16
CA LEU A 318 -27.89 7.99 -17.40
C LEU A 318 -28.08 7.09 -18.64
N GLY A 319 -28.67 5.89 -18.49
CA GLY A 319 -29.06 5.01 -19.59
C GLY A 319 -28.00 4.01 -20.03
N VAL A 320 -26.94 3.81 -19.25
CA VAL A 320 -25.92 2.77 -19.47
C VAL A 320 -25.93 1.74 -18.35
N VAL A 321 -25.42 0.56 -18.58
CA VAL A 321 -25.23 -0.42 -17.52
C VAL A 321 -24.11 0.06 -16.59
N GLY A 322 -24.43 0.28 -15.31
CA GLY A 322 -23.43 0.46 -14.27
C GLY A 322 -23.11 -0.89 -13.63
N ALA A 323 -21.83 -1.17 -13.42
CA ALA A 323 -21.44 -2.40 -12.75
C ALA A 323 -20.32 -2.13 -11.73
N THR A 324 -20.28 -2.92 -10.66
CA THR A 324 -19.27 -2.84 -9.61
C THR A 324 -18.61 -4.20 -9.42
N VAL A 325 -17.30 -4.22 -9.17
CA VAL A 325 -16.55 -5.47 -8.94
C VAL A 325 -15.82 -5.41 -7.60
N ASP A 326 -15.75 -6.55 -6.90
CA ASP A 326 -14.78 -6.77 -5.84
C ASP A 326 -13.59 -7.57 -6.39
N HIS A 327 -12.41 -6.99 -6.31
CA HIS A 327 -11.16 -7.70 -6.62
C HIS A 327 -10.35 -7.92 -5.33
N ARG A 328 -9.47 -8.92 -5.36
CA ARG A 328 -8.68 -9.35 -4.19
C ARG A 328 -7.33 -8.62 -4.07
N LEU A 329 -7.34 -7.30 -4.24
CA LEU A 329 -6.17 -6.47 -3.90
C LEU A 329 -6.17 -6.22 -2.39
N HIS A 330 -5.64 -7.18 -1.63
CA HIS A 330 -5.56 -7.13 -0.17
C HIS A 330 -4.20 -6.65 0.31
N ALA A 331 -3.15 -6.82 -0.50
CA ALA A 331 -1.80 -6.33 -0.27
C ALA A 331 -1.18 -5.82 -1.58
N LEU A 332 -0.08 -5.07 -1.50
CA LEU A 332 0.63 -4.56 -2.68
C LEU A 332 1.18 -5.66 -3.60
N THR A 333 1.32 -6.86 -3.11
CA THR A 333 1.73 -8.05 -3.89
C THR A 333 0.57 -8.72 -4.63
N ASP A 334 -0.69 -8.35 -4.37
CA ASP A 334 -1.87 -9.01 -4.90
C ASP A 334 -2.36 -8.45 -6.25
N TYR A 335 -1.63 -7.52 -6.87
CA TYR A 335 -2.08 -6.90 -8.13
C TYR A 335 -2.33 -7.92 -9.25
N ALA A 336 -1.54 -8.99 -9.34
CA ALA A 336 -1.76 -10.05 -10.33
C ALA A 336 -3.12 -10.74 -10.12
N ARG A 337 -3.42 -11.10 -8.86
CA ARG A 337 -4.71 -11.70 -8.48
C ARG A 337 -5.89 -10.76 -8.74
N ALA A 338 -5.72 -9.47 -8.43
CA ALA A 338 -6.73 -8.45 -8.69
C ALA A 338 -6.97 -8.25 -10.19
N ALA A 339 -5.93 -8.33 -11.01
CA ALA A 339 -6.04 -8.26 -12.47
C ALA A 339 -6.82 -9.47 -13.04
N ASP A 340 -6.60 -10.68 -12.52
CA ASP A 340 -7.36 -11.87 -12.90
C ASP A 340 -8.84 -11.73 -12.51
N ASP A 341 -9.14 -11.23 -11.30
CA ASP A 341 -10.51 -10.95 -10.86
C ASP A 341 -11.21 -9.91 -11.74
N LEU A 342 -10.48 -8.87 -12.15
CA LEU A 342 -10.99 -7.84 -13.05
C LEU A 342 -11.27 -8.41 -14.44
N ALA A 343 -10.38 -9.25 -14.97
CA ALA A 343 -10.56 -9.91 -16.26
C ALA A 343 -11.79 -10.83 -16.26
N GLU A 344 -12.02 -11.59 -15.18
CA GLU A 344 -13.21 -12.41 -14.98
C GLU A 344 -14.48 -11.54 -14.95
N ALA A 345 -14.48 -10.44 -14.18
CA ALA A 345 -15.62 -9.52 -14.09
C ALA A 345 -15.95 -8.91 -15.45
N VAL A 346 -14.96 -8.50 -16.22
CA VAL A 346 -15.14 -8.02 -17.61
C VAL A 346 -15.78 -9.08 -18.49
N ALA A 347 -15.32 -10.33 -18.42
CA ALA A 347 -15.89 -11.42 -19.19
C ALA A 347 -17.37 -11.65 -18.84
N LEU A 348 -17.73 -11.64 -17.55
CA LEU A 348 -19.10 -11.75 -17.06
C LEU A 348 -19.95 -10.58 -17.53
N LEU A 349 -19.46 -9.35 -17.42
CA LEU A 349 -20.17 -8.15 -17.86
C LEU A 349 -20.45 -8.17 -19.38
N ARG A 350 -19.47 -8.58 -20.17
CA ARG A 350 -19.63 -8.71 -21.62
C ARG A 350 -20.66 -9.79 -22.04
N ALA A 351 -20.77 -10.86 -21.26
CA ALA A 351 -21.74 -11.92 -21.46
C ALA A 351 -23.15 -11.56 -20.97
N HIS A 352 -23.29 -10.51 -20.17
CA HIS A 352 -24.57 -10.13 -19.58
C HIS A 352 -25.59 -9.69 -20.66
N PRO A 353 -26.87 -10.17 -20.62
CA PRO A 353 -27.83 -9.94 -21.71
C PRO A 353 -28.18 -8.47 -21.97
N ARG A 354 -28.03 -7.62 -20.94
CA ARG A 354 -28.31 -6.18 -21.02
C ARG A 354 -27.09 -5.36 -21.47
N THR A 355 -25.89 -5.95 -21.57
CA THR A 355 -24.65 -5.27 -21.95
C THR A 355 -24.41 -5.36 -23.45
N ASP A 356 -24.03 -4.25 -24.07
CA ASP A 356 -23.41 -4.22 -25.38
C ASP A 356 -21.92 -4.62 -25.22
N PRO A 357 -21.52 -5.82 -25.67
CA PRO A 357 -20.20 -6.37 -25.42
C PRO A 357 -19.06 -5.60 -26.09
N ASP A 358 -19.39 -4.72 -27.04
CA ASP A 358 -18.40 -3.96 -27.83
C ASP A 358 -18.29 -2.49 -27.40
N ARG A 359 -19.06 -2.08 -26.36
CA ARG A 359 -19.06 -0.71 -25.83
C ARG A 359 -18.98 -0.70 -24.31
N ILE A 360 -17.76 -0.92 -23.80
CA ILE A 360 -17.48 -0.95 -22.36
C ILE A 360 -16.41 0.09 -22.02
N ALA A 361 -16.59 0.77 -20.90
CA ALA A 361 -15.58 1.56 -20.23
C ALA A 361 -15.18 0.93 -18.88
N LEU A 362 -13.93 1.05 -18.52
CA LEU A 362 -13.45 0.76 -17.16
C LEU A 362 -13.25 2.08 -16.43
N TRP A 363 -13.80 2.20 -15.22
CA TRP A 363 -13.60 3.36 -14.36
C TRP A 363 -12.92 2.93 -13.07
N ILE A 364 -11.63 3.27 -12.94
CA ILE A 364 -10.73 2.76 -11.91
C ILE A 364 -10.40 3.88 -10.91
N PHE A 365 -10.38 3.55 -9.64
CA PHE A 365 -10.20 4.50 -8.55
C PHE A 365 -8.89 4.28 -7.79
N SER A 366 -8.22 5.37 -7.40
CA SER A 366 -7.15 5.37 -6.40
C SER A 366 -6.03 4.35 -6.68
N GLY A 367 -5.63 3.53 -5.70
CA GLY A 367 -4.63 2.46 -5.83
C GLY A 367 -4.98 1.40 -6.86
N GLY A 368 -6.27 1.24 -7.23
CA GLY A 368 -6.68 0.41 -8.37
C GLY A 368 -6.10 0.88 -9.70
N GLY A 369 -5.68 2.15 -9.80
CA GLY A 369 -5.12 2.77 -11.01
C GLY A 369 -3.97 1.97 -11.63
N LEU A 370 -3.18 1.24 -10.85
CA LEU A 370 -2.12 0.38 -11.37
C LEU A 370 -2.65 -0.80 -12.22
N LEU A 371 -3.90 -1.25 -11.99
CA LEU A 371 -4.55 -2.27 -12.82
C LEU A 371 -4.84 -1.79 -14.25
N ALA A 372 -4.77 -0.48 -14.50
CA ALA A 372 -4.91 0.08 -15.83
C ALA A 372 -3.77 -0.35 -16.79
N ALA A 373 -2.63 -0.77 -16.25
CA ALA A 373 -1.45 -1.10 -17.05
C ALA A 373 -1.72 -2.15 -18.13
N ASP A 374 -2.41 -3.24 -17.82
CA ASP A 374 -2.72 -4.30 -18.80
C ASP A 374 -3.61 -3.79 -19.94
N TRP A 375 -4.58 -2.94 -19.61
CA TRP A 375 -5.55 -2.38 -20.56
C TRP A 375 -4.95 -1.27 -21.42
N LEU A 376 -3.93 -0.56 -20.92
CA LEU A 376 -3.14 0.41 -21.68
C LEU A 376 -2.12 -0.26 -22.59
N ALA A 377 -1.46 -1.32 -22.11
CA ALA A 377 -0.44 -2.03 -22.89
C ALA A 377 -1.01 -2.69 -24.16
N ALA A 378 -2.25 -3.20 -24.09
CA ALA A 378 -2.91 -3.89 -25.21
C ALA A 378 -4.44 -3.69 -25.14
N PRO A 379 -4.96 -2.51 -25.54
CA PRO A 379 -6.39 -2.22 -25.46
C PRO A 379 -7.20 -3.13 -26.38
N PRO A 380 -8.16 -3.89 -25.85
CA PRO A 380 -9.05 -4.67 -26.71
C PRO A 380 -10.07 -3.75 -27.42
N PRO A 381 -10.54 -4.10 -28.63
CA PRO A 381 -11.39 -3.22 -29.45
C PRO A 381 -12.75 -2.88 -28.82
N TRP A 382 -13.21 -3.67 -27.87
CA TRP A 382 -14.46 -3.42 -27.15
C TRP A 382 -14.30 -2.38 -26.02
N LEU A 383 -13.06 -2.10 -25.55
CA LEU A 383 -12.78 -1.09 -24.54
C LEU A 383 -12.78 0.29 -25.19
N ARG A 384 -13.82 1.08 -24.90
CA ARG A 384 -14.06 2.36 -25.57
C ARG A 384 -13.50 3.55 -24.79
N CYS A 385 -13.26 3.38 -23.50
CA CYS A 385 -12.74 4.42 -22.62
C CYS A 385 -12.14 3.82 -21.36
N LEU A 386 -11.05 4.39 -20.88
CA LEU A 386 -10.50 4.15 -19.57
C LEU A 386 -10.68 5.44 -18.73
N ALA A 387 -11.46 5.36 -17.65
CA ALA A 387 -11.63 6.46 -16.72
C ALA A 387 -10.85 6.19 -15.42
N LEU A 388 -10.20 7.21 -14.88
CA LEU A 388 -9.29 7.12 -13.75
C LEU A 388 -9.60 8.25 -12.77
N SER A 389 -10.03 7.94 -11.54
CA SER A 389 -10.30 8.96 -10.51
C SER A 389 -9.20 8.96 -9.46
N TYR A 390 -8.54 10.12 -9.29
CA TYR A 390 -7.40 10.31 -8.37
C TYR A 390 -6.48 9.08 -8.33
N PRO A 391 -6.02 8.60 -9.49
CA PRO A 391 -5.36 7.31 -9.61
C PRO A 391 -3.92 7.36 -9.10
N VAL A 392 -3.44 6.21 -8.61
CA VAL A 392 -2.01 5.91 -8.51
C VAL A 392 -1.58 5.26 -9.82
N LEU A 393 -0.66 5.88 -10.58
CA LEU A 393 -0.28 5.44 -11.93
C LEU A 393 1.19 5.03 -12.07
N GLY A 394 1.96 5.14 -10.99
CA GLY A 394 3.33 4.66 -10.83
C GLY A 394 3.51 4.06 -9.44
N THR A 395 4.73 3.71 -9.07
CA THR A 395 5.05 3.21 -7.73
C THR A 395 5.57 4.32 -6.83
N PRO A 396 4.73 4.85 -5.94
CA PRO A 396 5.19 5.78 -4.92
C PRO A 396 6.21 5.11 -3.98
N PRO A 397 7.00 5.88 -3.24
CA PRO A 397 7.86 5.34 -2.20
C PRO A 397 7.10 4.41 -1.24
N GLY A 398 7.65 3.23 -0.96
CA GLY A 398 7.00 2.19 -0.16
C GLY A 398 6.12 1.20 -0.96
N TRP A 399 5.96 1.39 -2.27
CA TRP A 399 5.19 0.49 -3.14
C TRP A 399 6.08 -0.37 -4.06
N GLU A 400 7.35 -0.51 -3.75
CA GLU A 400 8.34 -1.23 -4.57
C GLU A 400 8.02 -2.74 -4.70
N THR A 401 7.19 -3.28 -3.83
CA THR A 401 6.74 -4.68 -3.89
C THR A 401 5.67 -4.94 -4.94
N VAL A 402 5.11 -3.89 -5.55
CA VAL A 402 4.17 -4.04 -6.67
C VAL A 402 4.91 -4.62 -7.88
N PRO A 403 4.40 -5.71 -8.50
CA PRO A 403 5.05 -6.32 -9.66
C PRO A 403 5.27 -5.35 -10.82
N SER A 404 6.37 -5.50 -11.55
CA SER A 404 6.79 -4.60 -12.63
C SER A 404 5.80 -4.49 -13.79
N ARG A 405 4.94 -5.51 -13.98
CA ARG A 405 3.83 -5.51 -14.93
C ARG A 405 2.87 -4.33 -14.75
N PHE A 406 2.67 -3.88 -13.49
CA PHE A 406 1.67 -2.86 -13.15
C PHE A 406 2.29 -1.46 -13.12
N ARG A 407 2.63 -0.93 -14.30
CA ARG A 407 3.23 0.39 -14.52
C ARG A 407 2.50 1.14 -15.62
N PRO A 408 1.36 1.81 -15.32
CA PRO A 408 0.61 2.59 -16.32
C PRO A 408 1.46 3.62 -17.06
N VAL A 409 2.41 4.27 -16.37
CA VAL A 409 3.36 5.22 -16.97
C VAL A 409 4.12 4.60 -18.16
N THR A 410 4.54 3.34 -18.03
CA THR A 410 5.23 2.62 -19.12
C THR A 410 4.23 2.03 -20.12
N ALA A 411 3.11 1.50 -19.62
CA ALA A 411 2.11 0.80 -20.41
C ALA A 411 1.36 1.73 -21.40
N VAL A 412 1.29 3.04 -21.11
CA VAL A 412 0.60 4.03 -21.95
C VAL A 412 1.16 4.11 -23.37
N ALA A 413 2.41 3.71 -23.59
CA ALA A 413 3.00 3.57 -24.92
C ALA A 413 2.21 2.63 -25.85
N GLY A 414 1.50 1.65 -25.28
CA GLY A 414 0.65 0.71 -26.02
C GLY A 414 -0.80 1.16 -26.20
N ALA A 415 -1.23 2.28 -25.59
CA ALA A 415 -2.62 2.69 -25.52
C ALA A 415 -3.28 2.97 -26.89
N GLY A 416 -2.49 3.33 -27.91
CA GLY A 416 -2.99 3.61 -29.24
C GLY A 416 -4.13 4.64 -29.21
N PRO A 417 -5.30 4.34 -29.84
CA PRO A 417 -6.42 5.26 -29.90
C PRO A 417 -7.36 5.21 -28.67
N LEU A 418 -7.04 4.45 -27.63
CA LEU A 418 -7.89 4.35 -26.44
C LEU A 418 -7.93 5.70 -25.71
N PRO A 419 -9.09 6.38 -25.60
CA PRO A 419 -9.20 7.62 -24.87
C PRO A 419 -9.20 7.37 -23.35
N VAL A 420 -8.56 8.27 -22.61
CA VAL A 420 -8.50 8.27 -21.15
C VAL A 420 -9.22 9.50 -20.61
N VAL A 421 -10.09 9.31 -19.62
CA VAL A 421 -10.67 10.40 -18.81
C VAL A 421 -10.02 10.35 -17.43
N LEU A 422 -9.30 11.39 -17.05
CA LEU A 422 -8.54 11.46 -15.81
C LEU A 422 -9.11 12.54 -14.88
N VAL A 423 -9.64 12.14 -13.72
CA VAL A 423 -10.09 13.05 -12.68
C VAL A 423 -8.96 13.29 -11.69
N ARG A 424 -8.43 14.52 -11.67
CA ARG A 424 -7.26 14.89 -10.88
C ARG A 424 -7.66 15.70 -9.65
N ALA A 425 -7.30 15.21 -8.47
CA ALA A 425 -7.46 15.93 -7.21
C ALA A 425 -6.31 16.95 -7.05
N GLY A 426 -6.65 18.23 -6.82
CA GLY A 426 -5.64 19.30 -6.73
C GLY A 426 -4.90 19.35 -5.40
N ARG A 427 -5.51 18.77 -4.34
CA ARG A 427 -4.88 18.58 -3.02
C ARG A 427 -4.47 17.13 -2.79
N GLU A 428 -3.98 16.50 -3.85
CA GLU A 428 -3.47 15.14 -3.81
C GLU A 428 -2.16 15.08 -3.03
N HIS A 429 -1.88 13.91 -2.41
CA HIS A 429 -0.58 13.66 -1.81
C HIS A 429 0.54 13.80 -2.85
N PRO A 430 1.65 14.53 -2.57
CA PRO A 430 2.70 14.80 -3.55
C PRO A 430 3.26 13.54 -4.24
N ALA A 431 3.44 12.43 -3.51
CA ALA A 431 3.93 11.18 -4.07
C ALA A 431 2.96 10.55 -5.07
N PHE A 432 1.64 10.71 -4.89
CA PHE A 432 0.63 10.22 -5.83
C PHE A 432 0.47 11.19 -7.00
N ALA A 433 0.44 12.50 -6.72
CA ALA A 433 0.40 13.52 -7.74
C ALA A 433 1.58 13.37 -8.73
N ALA A 434 2.79 13.09 -8.24
CA ALA A 434 3.95 12.84 -9.09
C ALA A 434 3.70 11.68 -10.07
N THR A 435 3.07 10.59 -9.65
CA THR A 435 2.77 9.46 -10.55
C THR A 435 1.78 9.82 -11.65
N VAL A 436 0.87 10.76 -11.38
CA VAL A 436 -0.08 11.29 -12.38
C VAL A 436 0.65 12.20 -13.39
N GLU A 437 1.53 13.07 -12.93
CA GLU A 437 2.30 13.95 -13.82
C GLU A 437 3.27 13.14 -14.72
N ASP A 438 3.91 12.10 -14.18
CA ASP A 438 4.74 11.19 -14.97
C ASP A 438 3.91 10.47 -16.04
N PHE A 439 2.70 10.01 -15.69
CA PHE A 439 1.78 9.41 -16.65
C PHE A 439 1.34 10.39 -17.73
N LEU A 440 0.97 11.61 -17.38
CA LEU A 440 0.56 12.64 -18.34
C LEU A 440 1.71 13.00 -19.28
N THR A 441 2.93 13.06 -18.77
CA THR A 441 4.14 13.28 -19.59
C THR A 441 4.29 12.14 -20.62
N ALA A 442 4.28 10.89 -20.17
CA ALA A 442 4.39 9.73 -21.05
C ALA A 442 3.22 9.64 -22.05
N ALA A 443 1.99 9.94 -21.62
CA ALA A 443 0.81 9.99 -22.50
C ALA A 443 0.97 11.03 -23.60
N GLY A 444 1.51 12.22 -23.26
CA GLY A 444 1.81 13.28 -24.23
C GLY A 444 2.86 12.86 -25.25
N GLU A 445 3.92 12.16 -24.83
CA GLU A 445 4.99 11.65 -25.70
C GLU A 445 4.45 10.62 -26.72
N HIS A 446 3.44 9.84 -26.34
CA HIS A 446 2.84 8.81 -27.18
C HIS A 446 1.53 9.27 -27.89
N GLY A 447 1.11 10.53 -27.68
CA GLY A 447 -0.09 11.08 -28.32
C GLY A 447 -1.40 10.45 -27.87
N THR A 448 -1.46 9.94 -26.65
CA THR A 448 -2.68 9.39 -26.06
C THR A 448 -3.69 10.51 -25.77
N ASP A 449 -4.95 10.33 -26.18
CA ASP A 449 -6.04 11.27 -25.90
C ASP A 449 -6.42 11.19 -24.42
N VAL A 450 -6.01 12.19 -23.61
CA VAL A 450 -6.32 12.29 -22.19
C VAL A 450 -7.16 13.54 -21.93
N GLU A 451 -8.44 13.34 -21.56
CA GLU A 451 -9.30 14.41 -21.07
C GLU A 451 -9.17 14.55 -19.55
N ILE A 452 -8.71 15.71 -19.07
CA ILE A 452 -8.50 15.96 -17.65
C ILE A 452 -9.70 16.70 -17.05
N VAL A 453 -10.23 16.15 -15.96
CA VAL A 453 -11.24 16.78 -15.11
C VAL A 453 -10.57 17.20 -13.80
N ASP A 454 -10.20 18.46 -13.69
CA ASP A 454 -9.56 19.00 -12.49
C ASP A 454 -10.58 19.28 -11.37
N VAL A 455 -10.16 18.93 -10.14
CA VAL A 455 -10.83 19.26 -8.87
C VAL A 455 -9.82 19.99 -7.98
N PRO A 456 -9.56 21.30 -8.19
CA PRO A 456 -8.43 22.00 -7.58
C PRO A 456 -8.38 21.94 -6.05
N GLU A 457 -9.55 22.00 -5.40
CA GLU A 457 -9.68 21.94 -3.95
C GLU A 457 -9.96 20.53 -3.42
N GLY A 458 -10.08 19.52 -4.31
CA GLY A 458 -10.37 18.14 -3.96
C GLY A 458 -9.14 17.43 -3.40
N ARG A 459 -9.33 16.71 -2.30
CA ARG A 459 -8.36 15.75 -1.75
C ARG A 459 -8.49 14.40 -2.43
N HIS A 460 -7.57 13.48 -2.15
CA HIS A 460 -7.72 12.08 -2.53
C HIS A 460 -9.06 11.53 -2.03
N GLY A 461 -9.87 10.92 -2.90
CA GLY A 461 -11.23 10.47 -2.54
C GLY A 461 -12.21 11.63 -2.27
N PHE A 462 -12.07 12.75 -2.95
CA PHE A 462 -12.83 13.99 -2.74
C PHE A 462 -14.35 13.78 -2.71
N GLU A 463 -14.87 12.81 -3.44
CA GLU A 463 -16.31 12.52 -3.45
C GLU A 463 -16.83 12.11 -2.07
N ALA A 464 -15.96 11.49 -1.25
CA ALA A 464 -16.32 11.13 0.12
C ALA A 464 -16.07 12.29 1.11
N PHE A 465 -14.96 13.01 0.93
CA PHE A 465 -14.45 13.95 1.92
C PHE A 465 -14.78 15.42 1.62
N ASP A 466 -14.93 15.79 0.35
CA ASP A 466 -15.14 17.17 -0.07
C ASP A 466 -16.49 17.30 -0.81
N ARG A 467 -17.60 17.19 -0.05
CA ARG A 467 -18.98 17.14 -0.59
C ARG A 467 -19.48 18.50 -1.06
N THR A 468 -18.71 19.14 -1.95
CA THR A 468 -18.95 20.48 -2.49
C THR A 468 -19.67 20.44 -3.85
N ASP A 469 -20.19 21.60 -4.29
CA ASP A 469 -20.76 21.72 -5.64
C ASP A 469 -19.70 21.54 -6.73
N ALA A 470 -18.45 21.95 -6.49
CA ALA A 470 -17.34 21.70 -7.38
C ALA A 470 -17.07 20.20 -7.57
N SER A 471 -17.11 19.43 -6.47
CA SER A 471 -16.99 17.98 -6.51
C SER A 471 -18.14 17.31 -7.28
N ARG A 472 -19.38 17.76 -7.05
CA ARG A 472 -20.56 17.28 -7.81
C ARG A 472 -20.44 17.56 -9.30
N ALA A 473 -20.01 18.78 -9.65
CA ALA A 473 -19.81 19.16 -11.03
C ALA A 473 -18.68 18.35 -11.70
N ALA A 474 -17.61 18.02 -10.97
CA ALA A 474 -16.51 17.20 -11.47
C ALA A 474 -16.96 15.77 -11.78
N VAL A 475 -17.70 15.12 -10.85
CA VAL A 475 -18.27 13.78 -11.06
C VAL A 475 -19.21 13.79 -12.27
N THR A 476 -20.06 14.82 -12.39
CA THR A 476 -20.98 14.95 -13.52
C THR A 476 -20.25 15.12 -14.85
N ARG A 477 -19.16 15.91 -14.88
CA ARG A 477 -18.35 16.10 -16.09
C ARG A 477 -17.65 14.81 -16.48
N ALA A 478 -17.03 14.11 -15.51
CA ALA A 478 -16.36 12.84 -15.75
C ALA A 478 -17.31 11.78 -16.31
N ALA A 479 -18.52 11.67 -15.72
CA ALA A 479 -19.55 10.75 -16.21
C ALA A 479 -19.95 11.07 -17.66
N ARG A 480 -20.15 12.35 -18.00
CA ARG A 480 -20.47 12.78 -19.38
C ARG A 480 -19.34 12.43 -20.33
N ALA A 481 -18.09 12.75 -19.99
CA ALA A 481 -16.94 12.43 -20.81
C ALA A 481 -16.84 10.92 -21.12
N VAL A 482 -17.07 10.07 -20.14
CA VAL A 482 -17.12 8.60 -20.32
C VAL A 482 -18.26 8.19 -21.24
N LEU A 483 -19.47 8.75 -21.05
CA LEU A 483 -20.64 8.44 -21.88
C LEU A 483 -20.44 8.86 -23.33
N ASP A 484 -19.84 10.01 -23.58
CA ASP A 484 -19.57 10.49 -24.94
C ASP A 484 -18.61 9.52 -25.67
N ARG A 485 -17.61 8.98 -24.99
CA ARG A 485 -16.66 7.97 -25.53
C ARG A 485 -17.36 6.60 -25.78
N LEU A 486 -18.39 6.29 -25.03
CA LEU A 486 -19.20 5.10 -25.26
C LEU A 486 -20.17 5.24 -26.46
N GLY A 487 -20.27 6.42 -27.07
CA GLY A 487 -21.23 6.67 -28.17
C GLY A 487 -22.68 6.71 -27.68
N GLY A 488 -22.90 7.13 -26.43
CA GLY A 488 -24.22 7.37 -25.85
C GLY A 488 -24.79 8.69 -26.36
N ALA A 489 -25.97 8.68 -26.98
CA ALA A 489 -26.75 9.89 -27.15
C ALA A 489 -27.07 10.44 -25.76
N ALA A 490 -26.66 11.68 -25.47
CA ALA A 490 -27.10 12.37 -24.26
C ALA A 490 -28.64 12.32 -24.22
N ALA A 491 -29.20 11.59 -23.25
CA ALA A 491 -30.63 11.75 -22.93
C ALA A 491 -30.74 13.19 -22.44
N GLY A 492 -31.46 14.00 -23.23
CA GLY A 492 -31.77 15.38 -22.87
C GLY A 492 -32.44 15.44 -21.48
N PRO A 493 -32.30 16.59 -20.79
CA PRO A 493 -32.83 16.72 -19.44
C PRO A 493 -34.32 16.37 -19.43
N ALA A 494 -34.69 15.43 -18.59
CA ALA A 494 -36.09 15.14 -18.30
C ALA A 494 -36.73 16.43 -17.75
N ARG A 495 -37.75 16.90 -18.42
CA ARG A 495 -38.59 18.06 -18.02
C ARG A 495 -39.38 17.73 -16.76
#